data_17759f903065d74ad70953750cf8e488
#
_entry.id   17759f903065d74ad70953750cf8e488
#
_cell.length_a   1.000
_cell.length_b   1.000
_cell.length_c   1.000
_cell.angle_alpha   90.00
_cell.angle_beta   90.00
_cell.angle_gamma   90.00
#
_symmetry.space_group_name_H-M   'P 1'
#
loop_
_entity.id
_entity.type
_entity.pdbx_description
1 polymer ?
#
loop_
_entity_poly.entity_id
_entity_poly.type
_entity_poly.pdbx_seq_one_letter_code
_entity_poly.pdbx_strand_id
1 'polypeptide(L)'
;IYKSKAFNYKKYNVRSNISAEIVKGFTVDLQLSGRLDTRMKPYEAEPLSRSIQMAKPVFPIYANNNPDYWSNPGDKGNPVHLSDIDNVGYDRRDRREFNGSIGLNWEVPWVKGLSAKALFSYDYNNKYSRKWYKEYYEYTYDAVNDVYNASGSHTISELTTQNDNYFRPNGQISLNYKNTFGKHDIGALVLWEFYNCLLYTSDAADD
;
A
#
# COMPACT_ATOMS: atom_id res chain seq x y z
N ILE A 1 -8.51 -21.70 -9.43
CA ILE A 1 -8.87 -21.68 -8.00
C ILE A 1 -9.64 -20.41 -7.66
N TYR A 2 -9.27 -19.24 -8.18
CA TYR A 2 -10.00 -18.00 -7.92
C TYR A 2 -11.01 -17.72 -9.04
N LYS A 3 -12.29 -17.50 -8.69
CA LYS A 3 -13.26 -16.97 -9.63
C LYS A 3 -12.84 -15.53 -9.97
N SER A 4 -12.35 -15.39 -11.16
CA SER A 4 -11.96 -14.28 -12.02
C SER A 4 -11.52 -12.93 -11.45
N LYS A 5 -12.00 -12.29 -10.41
CA LYS A 5 -11.64 -10.91 -10.03
C LYS A 5 -11.32 -10.73 -8.54
N ALA A 6 -11.38 -11.81 -7.77
CA ALA A 6 -11.20 -11.77 -6.32
C ALA A 6 -9.78 -11.38 -5.90
N PHE A 7 -8.77 -11.72 -6.69
CA PHE A 7 -7.38 -11.29 -6.50
C PHE A 7 -6.99 -10.33 -7.61
N ASN A 8 -6.89 -9.05 -7.27
CA ASN A 8 -6.50 -8.01 -8.20
C ASN A 8 -5.42 -7.14 -7.57
N TYR A 9 -4.34 -6.93 -8.33
CA TYR A 9 -3.30 -5.96 -7.99
C TYR A 9 -3.03 -5.07 -9.19
N LYS A 10 -3.18 -3.77 -9.00
CA LYS A 10 -2.88 -2.75 -10.00
C LYS A 10 -1.88 -1.78 -9.43
N LYS A 11 -0.88 -1.44 -10.22
CA LYS A 11 0.15 -0.48 -9.85
C LYS A 11 0.40 0.48 -11.00
N TYR A 12 0.34 1.76 -10.70
CA TYR A 12 0.66 2.84 -11.62
C TYR A 12 1.78 3.68 -11.02
N ASN A 13 2.80 3.98 -11.82
CA ASN A 13 3.90 4.86 -11.44
C ASN A 13 4.09 5.90 -12.52
N VAL A 14 4.27 7.14 -12.08
CA VAL A 14 4.66 8.27 -12.94
C VAL A 14 5.86 8.93 -12.30
N ARG A 15 6.85 9.28 -13.10
CA ARG A 15 8.02 10.04 -12.65
C ARG A 15 8.39 11.07 -13.70
N SER A 16 8.70 12.27 -13.23
CA SER A 16 9.22 13.37 -14.04
C SER A 16 10.41 14.00 -13.35
N ASN A 17 11.51 14.18 -14.07
CA ASN A 17 12.69 14.90 -13.60
C ASN A 17 12.99 15.98 -14.64
N ILE A 18 13.06 17.22 -14.18
CA ILE A 18 13.32 18.40 -15.02
C ILE A 18 14.48 19.13 -14.37
N SER A 19 15.49 19.45 -15.17
CA SER A 19 16.59 20.31 -14.76
C SER A 19 16.70 21.45 -15.78
N ALA A 20 16.75 22.67 -15.31
CA ALA A 20 16.83 23.85 -16.14
C ALA A 20 17.86 24.86 -15.57
N GLU A 21 18.80 25.27 -16.41
CA GLU A 21 19.65 26.42 -16.10
C GLU A 21 18.88 27.69 -16.47
N ILE A 22 18.46 28.46 -15.46
CA ILE A 22 17.66 29.67 -15.62
C ILE A 22 18.52 30.86 -16.07
N VAL A 23 19.66 30.98 -15.44
CA VAL A 23 20.75 31.90 -15.81
C VAL A 23 22.07 31.18 -15.56
N LYS A 24 23.13 31.64 -16.20
CA LYS A 24 24.46 31.05 -16.06
C LYS A 24 24.85 30.85 -14.59
N GLY A 25 25.09 29.57 -14.24
CA GLY A 25 25.46 29.18 -12.87
C GLY A 25 24.30 29.07 -11.88
N PHE A 26 23.03 29.22 -12.35
CA PHE A 26 21.86 29.00 -11.50
C PHE A 26 20.95 27.94 -12.13
N THR A 27 20.88 26.76 -11.52
CA THR A 27 20.10 25.62 -11.98
C THR A 27 18.98 25.29 -11.01
N VAL A 28 17.81 24.98 -11.56
CA VAL A 28 16.64 24.50 -10.83
C VAL A 28 16.36 23.06 -11.25
N ASP A 29 16.31 22.17 -10.27
CA ASP A 29 15.99 20.77 -10.43
C ASP A 29 14.61 20.48 -9.81
N LEU A 30 13.68 19.97 -10.62
CA LEU A 30 12.36 19.54 -10.18
C LEU A 30 12.21 18.05 -10.37
N GLN A 31 11.92 17.32 -9.30
CA GLN A 31 11.64 15.90 -9.35
C GLN A 31 10.26 15.63 -8.80
N LEU A 32 9.43 14.95 -9.58
CA LEU A 32 8.08 14.57 -9.20
C LEU A 32 7.89 13.08 -9.43
N SER A 33 7.35 12.37 -8.47
CA SER A 33 6.93 10.99 -8.65
C SER A 33 5.60 10.72 -7.96
N GLY A 34 4.76 9.95 -8.64
CA GLY A 34 3.49 9.48 -8.14
C GLY A 34 3.37 7.98 -8.27
N ARG A 35 2.79 7.34 -7.28
CA ARG A 35 2.50 5.91 -7.28
C ARG A 35 1.12 5.67 -6.73
N LEU A 36 0.36 4.83 -7.44
CA LEU A 36 -0.93 4.32 -7.02
C LEU A 36 -0.88 2.80 -7.05
N ASP A 37 -1.07 2.17 -5.89
CA ASP A 37 -1.23 0.73 -5.77
C ASP A 37 -2.65 0.44 -5.28
N THR A 38 -3.35 -0.45 -5.96
CA THR A 38 -4.63 -1.01 -5.51
C THR A 38 -4.51 -2.51 -5.42
N ARG A 39 -4.81 -3.06 -4.27
CA ARG A 39 -4.88 -4.50 -4.01
C ARG A 39 -6.25 -4.87 -3.50
N MET A 40 -6.83 -5.91 -4.08
CA MET A 40 -8.08 -6.51 -3.62
C MET A 40 -7.90 -8.00 -3.49
N LYS A 41 -8.42 -8.58 -2.42
CA LYS A 41 -8.41 -10.03 -2.15
C LYS A 41 -9.67 -10.41 -1.38
N PRO A 42 -10.08 -11.69 -1.37
CA PRO A 42 -11.10 -12.17 -0.46
C PRO A 42 -10.70 -11.88 0.99
N TYR A 43 -11.68 -11.62 1.84
CA TYR A 43 -11.41 -11.35 3.26
C TYR A 43 -10.63 -12.49 3.90
N GLU A 44 -11.05 -13.74 3.64
CA GLU A 44 -10.49 -14.98 4.17
C GLU A 44 -9.27 -15.52 3.37
N ALA A 45 -8.47 -14.64 2.77
CA ALA A 45 -7.35 -15.08 1.93
C ALA A 45 -6.25 -15.84 2.69
N GLU A 46 -6.08 -15.61 3.98
CA GLU A 46 -5.10 -16.34 4.81
C GLU A 46 -5.64 -17.71 5.22
N PRO A 47 -6.85 -17.83 5.81
CA PRO A 47 -7.52 -19.10 5.97
C PRO A 47 -7.63 -19.89 4.68
N LEU A 48 -7.92 -19.24 3.55
CA LEU A 48 -7.99 -19.88 2.25
C LEU A 48 -6.71 -20.63 1.87
N SER A 49 -5.52 -20.07 2.09
CA SER A 49 -4.29 -20.78 1.74
C SER A 49 -4.08 -22.02 2.59
N ARG A 50 -4.45 -21.98 3.86
CA ARG A 50 -4.45 -23.18 4.74
C ARG A 50 -5.52 -24.20 4.33
N SER A 51 -6.70 -23.71 3.99
CA SER A 51 -7.81 -24.55 3.51
C SER A 51 -7.42 -25.33 2.25
N ILE A 52 -6.75 -24.68 1.28
CA ILE A 52 -6.26 -25.36 0.07
C ILE A 52 -5.23 -26.46 0.41
N GLN A 53 -4.30 -26.19 1.33
CA GLN A 53 -3.27 -27.16 1.72
C GLN A 53 -3.85 -28.36 2.49
N MET A 54 -4.92 -28.14 3.23
CA MET A 54 -5.54 -29.15 4.09
C MET A 54 -6.77 -29.81 3.46
N ALA A 55 -7.24 -29.31 2.31
CA ALA A 55 -8.39 -29.86 1.63
C ALA A 55 -8.16 -31.31 1.23
N LYS A 56 -9.01 -32.20 1.73
CA LYS A 56 -8.99 -33.61 1.34
C LYS A 56 -9.71 -33.75 -0.01
N PRO A 57 -9.16 -34.48 -0.99
CA PRO A 57 -9.77 -34.65 -2.31
C PRO A 57 -11.18 -35.26 -2.30
N VAL A 58 -11.54 -35.94 -1.19
CA VAL A 58 -12.82 -36.62 -1.02
C VAL A 58 -13.95 -35.69 -0.56
N PHE A 59 -13.65 -34.45 -0.15
CA PHE A 59 -14.69 -33.52 0.28
C PHE A 59 -15.40 -32.89 -0.92
N PRO A 60 -16.73 -32.97 -1.00
CA PRO A 60 -17.50 -32.31 -2.04
C PRO A 60 -17.48 -30.80 -1.83
N ILE A 61 -17.62 -30.03 -2.91
CA ILE A 61 -17.74 -28.55 -2.85
C ILE A 61 -19.05 -28.16 -2.18
N TYR A 62 -20.11 -28.90 -2.45
CA TYR A 62 -21.44 -28.64 -1.93
C TYR A 62 -21.93 -29.82 -1.08
N ALA A 63 -22.63 -29.52 0.02
CA ALA A 63 -23.21 -30.54 0.87
C ALA A 63 -24.30 -31.29 0.07
N ASN A 64 -24.24 -32.63 0.07
CA ASN A 64 -25.13 -33.49 -0.69
C ASN A 64 -25.27 -33.08 -2.19
N ASN A 65 -24.21 -32.55 -2.80
CA ASN A 65 -24.17 -32.01 -4.17
C ASN A 65 -25.23 -30.91 -4.45
N ASN A 66 -25.81 -30.28 -3.44
CA ASN A 66 -26.74 -29.18 -3.59
C ASN A 66 -25.99 -27.83 -3.63
N PRO A 67 -26.05 -27.08 -4.75
CA PRO A 67 -25.27 -25.84 -4.91
C PRO A 67 -25.68 -24.70 -3.97
N ASP A 68 -26.85 -24.79 -3.32
CA ASP A 68 -27.29 -23.80 -2.34
C ASP A 68 -26.58 -23.93 -0.98
N TYR A 69 -25.90 -25.06 -0.75
CA TYR A 69 -25.27 -25.37 0.52
C TYR A 69 -23.79 -25.69 0.35
N TRP A 70 -22.92 -24.77 0.72
CA TRP A 70 -21.48 -24.98 0.73
C TRP A 70 -21.10 -26.07 1.76
N SER A 71 -20.34 -27.05 1.33
CA SER A 71 -19.92 -28.13 2.22
C SER A 71 -18.93 -27.62 3.28
N ASN A 72 -19.10 -28.06 4.51
CA ASN A 72 -18.16 -27.81 5.60
C ASN A 72 -17.12 -28.94 5.66
N PRO A 73 -15.86 -28.71 5.24
CA PRO A 73 -14.78 -29.72 5.33
C PRO A 73 -14.13 -29.80 6.72
N GLY A 74 -14.63 -29.06 7.70
CA GLY A 74 -14.07 -28.96 9.05
C GLY A 74 -13.35 -27.65 9.32
N ASP A 75 -12.35 -27.65 10.20
CA ASP A 75 -11.74 -26.47 10.84
C ASP A 75 -11.21 -25.35 9.94
N LYS A 76 -11.02 -25.60 8.65
CA LYS A 76 -10.37 -24.64 7.75
C LYS A 76 -11.28 -24.06 6.69
N GLY A 77 -12.55 -24.45 6.67
CA GLY A 77 -13.54 -23.99 5.71
C GLY A 77 -13.32 -24.51 4.28
N ASN A 78 -14.29 -24.26 3.44
CA ASN A 78 -14.31 -24.72 2.05
C ASN A 78 -13.49 -23.76 1.15
N PRO A 79 -12.39 -24.23 0.51
CA PRO A 79 -11.50 -23.36 -0.25
C PRO A 79 -12.19 -22.68 -1.46
N VAL A 80 -13.19 -23.32 -2.05
CA VAL A 80 -13.94 -22.72 -3.17
C VAL A 80 -14.83 -21.60 -2.66
N HIS A 81 -15.54 -21.82 -1.56
CA HIS A 81 -16.37 -20.83 -0.89
C HIS A 81 -15.56 -19.61 -0.45
N LEU A 82 -14.44 -19.82 0.25
CA LEU A 82 -13.55 -18.78 0.76
C LEU A 82 -12.81 -18.00 -0.34
N SER A 83 -12.77 -18.51 -1.57
CA SER A 83 -12.10 -17.84 -2.69
C SER A 83 -12.94 -16.77 -3.36
N ASP A 84 -14.22 -16.68 -3.05
CA ASP A 84 -15.17 -15.77 -3.70
C ASP A 84 -15.52 -14.58 -2.79
N ILE A 85 -15.25 -13.36 -3.28
CA ILE A 85 -15.55 -12.12 -2.56
C ILE A 85 -17.05 -11.88 -2.35
N ASP A 86 -17.89 -12.46 -3.21
CA ASP A 86 -19.34 -12.33 -3.10
C ASP A 86 -19.88 -13.18 -1.94
N ASN A 87 -19.14 -14.20 -1.53
CA ASN A 87 -19.49 -15.06 -0.41
C ASN A 87 -18.96 -14.56 0.94
N VAL A 88 -17.68 -14.20 1.00
CA VAL A 88 -17.00 -13.93 2.29
C VAL A 88 -16.57 -12.47 2.47
N GLY A 89 -16.85 -11.63 1.48
CA GLY A 89 -16.40 -10.25 1.49
C GLY A 89 -14.96 -10.05 1.01
N TYR A 90 -14.39 -8.86 1.23
CA TYR A 90 -13.13 -8.46 0.63
C TYR A 90 -12.22 -7.66 1.58
N ASP A 91 -10.91 -7.71 1.34
CA ASP A 91 -9.89 -6.80 1.87
C ASP A 91 -9.33 -5.99 0.69
N ARG A 92 -9.71 -4.71 0.63
CA ARG A 92 -9.20 -3.76 -0.36
C ARG A 92 -8.24 -2.79 0.31
N ARG A 93 -7.08 -2.58 -0.32
CA ARG A 93 -6.07 -1.63 0.11
C ARG A 93 -5.63 -0.77 -1.06
N ASP A 94 -5.76 0.52 -0.89
CA ASP A 94 -5.28 1.54 -1.82
C ASP A 94 -4.10 2.27 -1.16
N ARG A 95 -2.98 2.34 -1.85
CA ARG A 95 -1.80 3.10 -1.42
C ARG A 95 -1.49 4.16 -2.46
N ARG A 96 -1.43 5.40 -2.03
CA ARG A 96 -1.11 6.55 -2.83
C ARG A 96 0.14 7.19 -2.29
N GLU A 97 1.16 7.32 -3.13
CA GLU A 97 2.42 7.95 -2.79
C GLU A 97 2.67 9.11 -3.76
N PHE A 98 3.04 10.23 -3.20
CA PHE A 98 3.53 11.36 -3.95
C PHE A 98 4.84 11.83 -3.33
N ASN A 99 5.87 11.98 -4.16
CA ASN A 99 7.16 12.51 -3.75
C ASN A 99 7.48 13.66 -4.70
N GLY A 100 7.72 14.83 -4.15
CA GLY A 100 8.13 16.00 -4.89
C GLY A 100 9.38 16.61 -4.26
N SER A 101 10.33 17.03 -5.08
CA SER A 101 11.47 17.82 -4.61
C SER A 101 11.81 18.93 -5.60
N ILE A 102 12.22 20.05 -5.05
CA ILE A 102 12.79 21.16 -5.79
C ILE A 102 14.19 21.44 -5.25
N GLY A 103 15.18 21.38 -6.13
CA GLY A 103 16.57 21.72 -5.86
C GLY A 103 16.94 23.03 -6.55
N LEU A 104 17.68 23.86 -5.84
CA LEU A 104 18.28 25.08 -6.36
C LEU A 104 19.79 24.95 -6.21
N ASN A 105 20.53 25.13 -7.29
CA ASN A 105 21.97 25.14 -7.28
C ASN A 105 22.46 26.48 -7.86
N TRP A 106 23.25 27.19 -7.10
CA TRP A 106 23.78 28.50 -7.48
C TRP A 106 25.28 28.58 -7.32
N GLU A 107 25.98 28.76 -8.41
CA GLU A 107 27.40 29.14 -8.43
C GLU A 107 27.51 30.65 -8.28
N VAL A 108 28.07 31.12 -7.17
CA VAL A 108 28.11 32.55 -6.87
C VAL A 108 29.16 33.24 -7.77
N PRO A 109 28.73 34.09 -8.71
CA PRO A 109 29.63 34.55 -9.79
C PRO A 109 30.75 35.50 -9.34
N TRP A 110 30.54 36.18 -8.23
CA TRP A 110 31.54 37.12 -7.68
C TRP A 110 32.49 36.52 -6.63
N VAL A 111 32.27 35.25 -6.22
CA VAL A 111 33.15 34.54 -5.31
C VAL A 111 33.59 33.23 -5.93
N LYS A 112 34.80 33.20 -6.47
CA LYS A 112 35.34 32.01 -7.10
C LYS A 112 35.37 30.82 -6.14
N GLY A 113 34.74 29.75 -6.55
CA GLY A 113 34.70 28.49 -5.80
C GLY A 113 33.59 28.39 -4.74
N LEU A 114 32.71 29.41 -4.63
CA LEU A 114 31.56 29.38 -3.73
C LEU A 114 30.30 28.91 -4.51
N SER A 115 29.61 27.92 -3.96
CA SER A 115 28.31 27.50 -4.42
C SER A 115 27.33 27.37 -3.26
N ALA A 116 26.08 27.70 -3.51
CA ALA A 116 24.95 27.51 -2.60
C ALA A 116 24.01 26.50 -3.19
N LYS A 117 23.48 25.62 -2.33
CA LYS A 117 22.41 24.67 -2.71
C LYS A 117 21.28 24.76 -1.72
N ALA A 118 20.05 24.71 -2.22
CA ALA A 118 18.86 24.52 -1.41
C ALA A 118 18.06 23.36 -2.00
N LEU A 119 17.57 22.49 -1.14
CA LEU A 119 16.69 21.39 -1.51
C LEU A 119 15.48 21.41 -0.59
N PHE A 120 14.31 21.39 -1.19
CA PHE A 120 13.07 21.14 -0.47
C PHE A 120 12.43 19.88 -1.04
N SER A 121 12.04 18.95 -0.17
CA SER A 121 11.28 17.76 -0.56
C SER A 121 10.04 17.60 0.28
N TYR A 122 9.03 17.03 -0.33
CA TYR A 122 7.75 16.74 0.29
C TYR A 122 7.30 15.35 -0.12
N ASP A 123 7.18 14.47 0.87
CA ASP A 123 6.68 13.11 0.69
C ASP A 123 5.29 12.99 1.33
N TYR A 124 4.35 12.51 0.53
CA TYR A 124 3.01 12.18 0.97
C TYR A 124 2.72 10.71 0.71
N ASN A 125 2.24 10.02 1.73
CA ASN A 125 1.82 8.62 1.64
C ASN A 125 0.47 8.46 2.32
N ASN A 126 -0.53 8.05 1.55
CA ASN A 126 -1.85 7.70 2.04
C ASN A 126 -2.06 6.20 1.88
N LYS A 127 -2.46 5.54 2.96
CA LYS A 127 -2.87 4.14 2.98
C LYS A 127 -4.34 4.08 3.39
N TYR A 128 -5.18 3.72 2.46
CA TYR A 128 -6.60 3.49 2.70
C TYR A 128 -6.89 2.00 2.65
N SER A 129 -7.46 1.45 3.71
CA SER A 129 -7.89 0.05 3.82
C SER A 129 -9.38 0.01 4.06
N ARG A 130 -10.07 -0.83 3.32
CA ARG A 130 -11.49 -1.13 3.50
C ARG A 130 -11.65 -2.63 3.49
N LYS A 131 -12.09 -3.17 4.62
CA LYS A 131 -12.33 -4.59 4.82
C LYS A 131 -13.81 -4.79 5.05
N TRP A 132 -14.44 -5.53 4.18
CA TRP A 132 -15.81 -5.98 4.32
C TRP A 132 -15.79 -7.45 4.65
N TYR A 133 -16.22 -7.81 5.85
CA TYR A 133 -16.43 -9.18 6.25
C TYR A 133 -17.92 -9.50 6.14
N LYS A 134 -18.26 -10.45 5.30
CA LYS A 134 -19.63 -10.90 5.09
C LYS A 134 -19.86 -12.16 5.91
N GLU A 135 -20.97 -12.24 6.63
CA GLU A 135 -21.39 -13.48 7.27
C GLU A 135 -21.54 -14.59 6.23
N TYR A 136 -21.11 -15.79 6.57
CA TYR A 136 -21.29 -16.95 5.72
C TYR A 136 -21.42 -18.23 6.54
N TYR A 137 -22.07 -19.23 5.92
CA TYR A 137 -22.31 -20.54 6.52
C TYR A 137 -21.82 -21.64 5.60
N GLU A 138 -21.32 -22.70 6.19
CA GLU A 138 -21.00 -23.96 5.55
C GLU A 138 -21.82 -25.06 6.22
N TYR A 139 -22.15 -26.11 5.47
CA TYR A 139 -23.14 -27.07 5.89
C TYR A 139 -22.63 -28.50 5.89
N THR A 140 -23.06 -29.28 6.87
CA THR A 140 -22.91 -30.72 6.90
C THR A 140 -24.28 -31.35 6.70
N TYR A 141 -24.40 -32.20 5.68
CA TYR A 141 -25.65 -32.91 5.42
C TYR A 141 -25.78 -34.15 6.30
N ASP A 142 -26.90 -34.26 6.98
CA ASP A 142 -27.32 -35.46 7.74
C ASP A 142 -28.28 -36.26 6.88
N ALA A 143 -27.83 -37.38 6.32
CA ALA A 143 -28.58 -38.23 5.45
C ALA A 143 -29.70 -39.04 6.18
N VAL A 144 -29.59 -39.15 7.50
CA VAL A 144 -30.64 -39.91 8.28
C VAL A 144 -31.88 -39.06 8.49
N ASN A 145 -31.67 -37.77 8.80
CA ASN A 145 -32.76 -36.83 9.10
C ASN A 145 -33.12 -35.94 7.93
N ASP A 146 -32.40 -36.02 6.81
CA ASP A 146 -32.51 -35.16 5.62
C ASP A 146 -32.40 -33.68 5.96
N VAL A 147 -31.38 -33.31 6.77
CA VAL A 147 -31.20 -31.97 7.28
C VAL A 147 -29.78 -31.43 6.96
N TYR A 148 -29.71 -30.15 6.60
CA TYR A 148 -28.44 -29.40 6.45
C TYR A 148 -28.12 -28.66 7.74
N ASN A 149 -27.11 -29.15 8.46
CA ASN A 149 -26.63 -28.53 9.70
C ASN A 149 -25.66 -27.41 9.37
N ALA A 150 -26.02 -26.16 9.69
CA ALA A 150 -25.20 -25.00 9.48
C ALA A 150 -24.06 -24.90 10.50
N SER A 151 -22.89 -24.55 10.03
CA SER A 151 -21.74 -24.15 10.85
C SER A 151 -21.23 -22.80 10.35
N GLY A 152 -21.32 -21.77 11.17
CA GLY A 152 -20.89 -20.42 10.84
C GLY A 152 -19.51 -20.12 11.41
N SER A 153 -18.64 -19.61 10.59
CA SER A 153 -17.34 -19.09 11.05
C SER A 153 -17.46 -17.68 11.63
N HIS A 154 -18.32 -16.88 11.00
CA HIS A 154 -18.72 -15.53 11.44
C HIS A 154 -20.21 -15.35 11.21
N THR A 155 -20.90 -14.91 12.22
CA THR A 155 -22.36 -14.76 12.22
C THR A 155 -22.83 -13.32 12.08
N ILE A 156 -21.89 -12.36 11.96
CA ILE A 156 -22.16 -10.92 11.85
C ILE A 156 -21.28 -10.35 10.74
N SER A 157 -21.91 -9.60 9.84
CA SER A 157 -21.17 -8.84 8.82
C SER A 157 -20.54 -7.59 9.44
N GLU A 158 -19.30 -7.30 9.09
CA GLU A 158 -18.52 -6.19 9.64
C GLU A 158 -17.83 -5.40 8.52
N LEU A 159 -17.87 -4.08 8.62
CA LEU A 159 -17.14 -3.17 7.75
C LEU A 159 -16.10 -2.39 8.57
N THR A 160 -14.83 -2.62 8.28
CA THR A 160 -13.72 -1.85 8.86
C THR A 160 -13.10 -0.96 7.81
N THR A 161 -12.95 0.33 8.11
CA THR A 161 -12.20 1.29 7.27
C THR A 161 -11.07 1.90 8.07
N GLN A 162 -9.91 2.04 7.44
CA GLN A 162 -8.74 2.67 8.03
C GLN A 162 -8.09 3.60 7.01
N ASN A 163 -7.71 4.79 7.43
CA ASN A 163 -7.06 5.80 6.59
C ASN A 163 -5.86 6.41 7.32
N ASP A 164 -4.66 6.06 6.86
CA ASP A 164 -3.41 6.56 7.41
C ASP A 164 -2.78 7.55 6.43
N ASN A 165 -2.41 8.73 6.93
CA ASN A 165 -1.73 9.77 6.17
C ASN A 165 -0.39 10.09 6.81
N TYR A 166 0.66 10.09 5.98
CA TYR A 166 2.01 10.43 6.37
C TYR A 166 2.49 11.61 5.54
N PHE A 167 3.00 12.63 6.21
CA PHE A 167 3.56 13.82 5.61
C PHE A 167 5.00 13.99 6.09
N ARG A 168 5.93 14.17 5.17
CA ARG A 168 7.35 14.32 5.47
C ARG A 168 7.93 15.48 4.65
N PRO A 169 7.81 16.71 5.12
CA PRO A 169 8.58 17.82 4.57
C PRO A 169 10.04 17.72 5.04
N ASN A 170 10.96 17.94 4.15
CA ASN A 170 12.39 18.04 4.41
C ASN A 170 12.96 19.24 3.67
N GLY A 171 13.86 19.98 4.29
CA GLY A 171 14.56 21.08 3.67
C GLY A 171 16.02 21.10 4.07
N GLN A 172 16.87 21.35 3.08
CA GLN A 172 18.31 21.46 3.27
C GLN A 172 18.83 22.72 2.59
N ILE A 173 19.74 23.41 3.25
CA ILE A 173 20.50 24.52 2.67
C ILE A 173 21.98 24.25 2.94
N SER A 174 22.80 24.36 1.91
CA SER A 174 24.24 24.19 2.04
C SER A 174 25.03 25.26 1.30
N LEU A 175 26.15 25.66 1.88
CA LEU A 175 27.19 26.48 1.28
C LEU A 175 28.44 25.64 1.13
N ASN A 176 28.94 25.55 -0.08
CA ASN A 176 30.14 24.80 -0.39
C ASN A 176 31.17 25.76 -1.00
N TYR A 177 32.35 25.83 -0.40
CA TYR A 177 33.48 26.60 -0.89
C TYR A 177 34.63 25.67 -1.24
N LYS A 178 35.17 25.77 -2.46
CA LYS A 178 36.34 25.04 -2.89
C LYS A 178 37.23 25.92 -3.77
N ASN A 179 38.43 26.18 -3.32
CA ASN A 179 39.39 27.01 -4.08
C ASN A 179 40.81 26.56 -3.85
N THR A 180 41.66 26.79 -4.83
CA THR A 180 43.10 26.48 -4.79
C THR A 180 43.89 27.77 -4.68
N PHE A 181 44.72 27.87 -3.67
CA PHE A 181 45.60 29.01 -3.39
C PHE A 181 47.05 28.54 -3.52
N GLY A 182 47.65 28.76 -4.68
CA GLY A 182 48.98 28.28 -4.97
C GLY A 182 49.07 26.74 -4.97
N LYS A 183 49.71 26.17 -3.94
CA LYS A 183 49.84 24.72 -3.77
C LYS A 183 48.83 24.15 -2.75
N HIS A 184 47.94 24.97 -2.22
CA HIS A 184 46.99 24.58 -1.17
C HIS A 184 45.54 24.55 -1.72
N ASP A 185 44.89 23.40 -1.59
CA ASP A 185 43.47 23.24 -1.88
C ASP A 185 42.68 23.37 -0.57
N ILE A 186 41.74 24.30 -0.55
CA ILE A 186 40.90 24.56 0.62
C ILE A 186 39.46 24.22 0.22
N GLY A 187 38.81 23.39 1.03
CA GLY A 187 37.38 23.05 0.91
C GLY A 187 36.67 23.23 2.25
N ALA A 188 35.50 23.85 2.22
CA ALA A 188 34.62 24.00 3.38
C ALA A 188 33.15 23.74 2.96
N LEU A 189 32.40 23.10 3.82
CA LEU A 189 30.96 22.84 3.65
C LEU A 189 30.26 23.21 4.95
N VAL A 190 29.20 24.01 4.81
CA VAL A 190 28.21 24.26 5.86
C VAL A 190 26.86 23.72 5.37
N LEU A 191 26.21 22.88 6.18
CA LEU A 191 24.90 22.31 5.88
C LEU A 191 23.97 22.59 7.05
N TRP A 192 22.78 23.03 6.71
CA TRP A 192 21.64 23.09 7.62
C TRP A 192 20.50 22.28 7.05
N GLU A 193 19.86 21.46 7.90
CA GLU A 193 18.75 20.59 7.53
C GLU A 193 17.62 20.70 8.54
N PHE A 194 16.38 20.73 8.07
CA PHE A 194 15.22 20.48 8.89
C PHE A 194 14.45 19.27 8.36
N TYR A 195 13.95 18.49 9.27
CA TYR A 195 13.13 17.32 8.98
C TYR A 195 11.95 17.26 9.92
N ASN A 196 10.76 17.03 9.38
CA ASN A 196 9.55 16.82 10.16
C ASN A 196 8.78 15.62 9.63
N CYS A 197 8.14 14.85 10.51
CA CYS A 197 7.31 13.73 10.17
C CYS A 197 5.99 13.85 10.93
N LEU A 198 4.91 14.07 10.20
CA LEU A 198 3.55 14.12 10.74
C LEU A 198 2.80 12.86 10.32
N LEU A 199 2.27 12.15 11.30
CA LEU A 199 1.40 10.99 11.14
C LEU A 199 -0.01 11.35 11.57
N TYR A 200 -0.96 11.13 10.67
CA TYR A 200 -2.39 11.24 10.99
C TYR A 200 -3.10 9.93 10.61
N THR A 201 -3.72 9.29 11.60
CA THR A 201 -4.51 8.07 11.43
C THR A 201 -5.96 8.35 11.77
N SER A 202 -6.87 7.86 10.95
CA SER A 202 -8.31 7.84 11.23
C SER A 202 -8.79 6.41 11.09
N ASP A 203 -9.34 5.87 12.16
CA ASP A 203 -10.00 4.57 12.19
C ASP A 203 -11.50 4.81 12.43
N ALA A 204 -12.33 4.28 11.56
CA ALA A 204 -13.77 4.29 11.70
C ALA A 204 -14.27 2.85 11.55
N ALA A 205 -14.83 2.30 12.63
CA ALA A 205 -15.65 1.12 12.60
C ALA A 205 -17.10 1.60 12.53
N ASP A 206 -17.80 1.24 11.47
CA ASP A 206 -19.24 1.41 11.39
C ASP A 206 -19.88 0.12 11.95
N ASP A 207 -20.65 0.29 13.02
CA ASP A 207 -21.47 -0.76 13.65
C ASP A 207 -22.63 -1.20 12.73
#